data_81a43f8437907a6f3084627847c2f516
#
_entry.id   81a43f8437907a6f3084627847c2f516
#
_cell.length_a   1.000
_cell.length_b   1.000
_cell.length_c   1.000
_cell.angle_alpha   90.00
_cell.angle_beta   90.00
_cell.angle_gamma   90.00
#
_symmetry.space_group_name_H-M   'P 1'
#
loop_
_entity.id
_entity.type
_entity.pdbx_description
1 polymer ?
#
loop_
_entity_poly.entity_id
_entity_poly.type
_entity_poly.pdbx_seq_one_letter_code
_entity_poly.pdbx_strand_id
1 'polypeptide(L)'
;TDYTVILGTLLSDGSKLEVNYSNNRQDKVGYPGLAMDIAYSYTDMYTLKYQRVTPLGIFSTMNLELFNTDIDHLMDNTTLGRKAVGAAMAMATPSSSDTYGGRIIGTIGSNIRTGVDYEHNTKNAEQNMVMSMSGSLMNVHMTYLWPDVETEKLGLFFEQDLNNISYGIRYDQVELDPLRADVDPGMAAMAITANQVYGNSDNGGYAAATKREFDNISGFIRLNEDLMGGNSYMSLSVNERAPDTTELFNAKHNSNKKMRHVGNPGLSSERHMTLEVGYEGMIMGNHITSSVFYNDVDDYVTTYRLDDSAMKARLYKNVDATLYGYEVTAHRVVAGIDTTLNLNYTRGEDDTQNRALPQVMPLAGDLTFELKSAKSNYGLRINFADTQDRFDSKVLDVAGGTAGYTVYDIFAGFEPTPNLRFTVGMSNITDKRYATHLNTSNTLDAAATRTDEPGRSFFGSMNYEF
;
A
#
# COMPACT_ATOMS: atom_id res chain seq x y z
N THR A 1 18.70 8.60 4.63
CA THR A 1 18.62 10.00 5.13
C THR A 1 17.38 10.63 4.56
N ASP A 2 16.58 11.23 5.43
CA ASP A 2 15.30 11.85 5.05
C ASP A 2 15.30 13.28 5.54
N TYR A 3 14.84 14.20 4.72
CA TYR A 3 14.58 15.57 5.16
C TYR A 3 13.39 16.16 4.40
N THR A 4 12.66 17.02 5.08
CA THR A 4 11.52 17.76 4.53
C THR A 4 11.68 19.24 4.85
N VAL A 5 11.46 20.08 3.87
CA VAL A 5 11.42 21.53 4.03
C VAL A 5 10.05 22.03 3.63
N ILE A 6 9.38 22.74 4.54
CA ILE A 6 8.06 23.32 4.32
C ILE A 6 8.19 24.84 4.48
N LEU A 7 7.81 25.57 3.46
CA LEU A 7 7.75 27.03 3.47
C LEU A 7 6.32 27.46 3.23
N GLY A 8 5.76 28.22 4.16
CA GLY A 8 4.38 28.69 4.07
C GLY A 8 4.28 30.20 4.32
N THR A 9 3.34 30.86 3.65
CA THR A 9 3.01 32.26 3.88
C THR A 9 1.51 32.50 3.80
N LEU A 10 1.04 33.47 4.55
CA LEU A 10 -0.30 34.03 4.43
C LEU A 10 -0.26 35.24 3.49
N LEU A 11 -1.16 35.26 2.51
CA LEU A 11 -1.35 36.38 1.61
C LEU A 11 -2.25 37.44 2.24
N SER A 12 -2.28 38.63 1.66
CA SER A 12 -3.06 39.78 2.19
C SER A 12 -4.57 39.53 2.25
N ASP A 13 -5.08 38.61 1.46
CA ASP A 13 -6.48 38.21 1.43
C ASP A 13 -6.81 37.04 2.39
N GLY A 14 -5.84 36.63 3.23
CA GLY A 14 -5.96 35.50 4.14
C GLY A 14 -5.72 34.11 3.49
N SER A 15 -5.46 34.06 2.19
CA SER A 15 -5.12 32.81 1.50
C SER A 15 -3.77 32.30 1.95
N LYS A 16 -3.59 30.96 1.99
CA LYS A 16 -2.34 30.31 2.36
C LYS A 16 -1.65 29.76 1.12
N LEU A 17 -0.37 30.04 0.98
CA LEU A 17 0.53 29.41 0.01
C LEU A 17 1.57 28.58 0.75
N GLU A 18 1.80 27.34 0.34
CA GLU A 18 2.76 26.42 0.94
C GLU A 18 3.52 25.68 -0.15
N VAL A 19 4.84 25.67 -0.04
CA VAL A 19 5.74 24.85 -0.86
C VAL A 19 6.40 23.83 0.03
N ASN A 20 6.37 22.58 -0.37
CA ASN A 20 6.95 21.48 0.36
C ASN A 20 7.93 20.73 -0.55
N TYR A 21 9.14 20.47 -0.05
CA TYR A 21 10.12 19.60 -0.65
C TYR A 21 10.50 18.51 0.33
N SER A 22 10.40 17.26 -0.09
CA SER A 22 10.81 16.09 0.70
C SER A 22 11.78 15.24 -0.10
N ASN A 23 12.82 14.78 0.55
CA ASN A 23 13.85 13.93 -0.02
C ASN A 23 14.04 12.70 0.86
N ASN A 24 14.01 11.51 0.25
CA ASN A 24 14.32 10.24 0.91
C ASN A 24 15.46 9.55 0.16
N ARG A 25 16.51 9.16 0.90
CA ARG A 25 17.67 8.45 0.35
C ARG A 25 17.94 7.21 1.20
N GLN A 26 17.80 6.05 0.59
CA GLN A 26 18.09 4.76 1.19
C GLN A 26 19.17 4.05 0.38
N ASP A 27 20.18 3.52 1.06
CA ASP A 27 21.27 2.77 0.47
C ASP A 27 21.45 1.46 1.25
N LYS A 28 21.68 0.36 0.51
CA LYS A 28 22.05 -0.94 1.05
C LYS A 28 21.08 -1.49 2.10
N VAL A 29 19.79 -1.56 1.72
CA VAL A 29 18.75 -2.12 2.59
C VAL A 29 18.51 -3.58 2.25
N GLY A 30 18.70 -4.46 3.25
CA GLY A 30 18.49 -5.90 3.11
C GLY A 30 17.00 -6.27 3.19
N TYR A 31 16.56 -7.17 2.29
CA TYR A 31 15.21 -7.72 2.29
C TYR A 31 15.22 -9.21 2.63
N PRO A 32 14.90 -9.62 3.86
CA PRO A 32 14.78 -11.02 4.22
C PRO A 32 13.74 -11.73 3.34
N GLY A 33 14.06 -12.91 2.83
CA GLY A 33 13.16 -13.72 2.02
C GLY A 33 13.05 -13.34 0.54
N LEU A 34 13.70 -12.25 0.08
CA LEU A 34 13.81 -11.89 -1.31
C LEU A 34 15.18 -12.29 -1.91
N ALA A 35 15.21 -12.50 -3.22
CA ALA A 35 16.45 -12.87 -3.94
C ALA A 35 17.38 -11.67 -4.18
N MET A 36 16.91 -10.45 -3.97
CA MET A 36 17.64 -9.19 -4.17
C MET A 36 17.40 -8.26 -2.99
N ASP A 37 18.34 -7.35 -2.79
CA ASP A 37 18.30 -6.26 -1.82
C ASP A 37 18.22 -4.92 -2.54
N ILE A 38 17.82 -3.87 -1.86
CA ILE A 38 17.93 -2.49 -2.36
C ILE A 38 19.42 -2.10 -2.33
N ALA A 39 19.99 -1.84 -3.50
CA ALA A 39 21.28 -1.18 -3.62
C ALA A 39 21.15 0.31 -3.30
N TYR A 40 20.15 0.96 -3.88
CA TYR A 40 19.71 2.31 -3.54
C TYR A 40 18.21 2.51 -3.88
N SER A 41 17.58 3.46 -3.17
CA SER A 41 16.25 3.98 -3.48
C SER A 41 16.23 5.47 -3.14
N TYR A 42 16.01 6.30 -4.14
CA TYR A 42 16.03 7.76 -4.03
C TYR A 42 14.67 8.30 -4.45
N THR A 43 14.12 9.17 -3.61
CA THR A 43 12.83 9.82 -3.89
C THR A 43 12.97 11.31 -3.65
N ASP A 44 12.53 12.10 -4.61
CA ASP A 44 12.36 13.55 -4.51
C ASP A 44 10.88 13.89 -4.72
N MET A 45 10.30 14.65 -3.80
CA MET A 45 8.89 15.04 -3.84
C MET A 45 8.77 16.57 -3.70
N TYR A 46 8.02 17.17 -4.58
CA TYR A 46 7.69 18.60 -4.57
C TYR A 46 6.16 18.74 -4.51
N THR A 47 5.68 19.62 -3.63
CA THR A 47 4.26 19.94 -3.54
C THR A 47 4.08 21.45 -3.40
N LEU A 48 3.17 22.01 -4.18
CA LEU A 48 2.67 23.37 -4.05
C LEU A 48 1.21 23.31 -3.64
N LYS A 49 0.86 23.95 -2.52
CA LYS A 49 -0.53 24.06 -2.05
C LYS A 49 -0.94 25.52 -1.97
N TYR A 50 -2.09 25.83 -2.53
CA TYR A 50 -2.73 27.11 -2.39
C TYR A 50 -4.15 26.91 -1.84
N GLN A 51 -4.42 27.50 -0.70
CA GLN A 51 -5.72 27.47 -0.05
C GLN A 51 -6.30 28.89 -0.01
N ARG A 52 -7.42 29.07 -0.69
CA ARG A 52 -8.18 30.32 -0.69
C ARG A 52 -9.38 30.18 0.23
N VAL A 53 -9.47 31.09 1.21
CA VAL A 53 -10.58 31.12 2.21
C VAL A 53 -11.57 32.25 1.95
N THR A 54 -11.29 33.11 0.96
CA THR A 54 -12.20 34.18 0.54
C THR A 54 -12.99 33.74 -0.70
N PRO A 55 -14.28 34.08 -0.80
CA PRO A 55 -15.12 33.65 -1.92
C PRO A 55 -14.55 34.06 -3.28
N LEU A 56 -14.70 33.17 -4.28
CA LEU A 56 -14.40 33.42 -5.67
C LEU A 56 -15.53 32.87 -6.55
N GLY A 57 -16.33 33.78 -7.13
CA GLY A 57 -17.52 33.38 -7.89
C GLY A 57 -18.50 32.63 -7.00
N ILE A 58 -18.85 31.40 -7.35
CA ILE A 58 -19.77 30.52 -6.59
C ILE A 58 -19.07 29.77 -5.43
N PHE A 59 -17.74 29.75 -5.43
CA PHE A 59 -16.96 29.01 -4.45
C PHE A 59 -16.70 29.84 -3.21
N SER A 60 -17.04 29.31 -2.03
CA SER A 60 -16.74 29.87 -0.72
C SER A 60 -15.26 29.65 -0.35
N THR A 61 -14.71 28.49 -0.70
CA THR A 61 -13.27 28.18 -0.56
C THR A 61 -12.77 27.44 -1.79
N MET A 62 -11.47 27.53 -2.05
CA MET A 62 -10.80 26.75 -3.10
C MET A 62 -9.44 26.25 -2.62
N ASN A 63 -9.11 25.01 -2.94
CA ASN A 63 -7.82 24.40 -2.72
C ASN A 63 -7.22 23.97 -4.05
N LEU A 64 -5.99 24.36 -4.32
CA LEU A 64 -5.16 23.88 -5.41
C LEU A 64 -3.98 23.15 -4.82
N GLU A 65 -3.69 21.98 -5.35
CA GLU A 65 -2.48 21.22 -5.06
C GLU A 65 -1.82 20.79 -6.38
N LEU A 66 -0.52 21.07 -6.51
CA LEU A 66 0.30 20.56 -7.60
C LEU A 66 1.43 19.76 -6.99
N PHE A 67 1.77 18.63 -7.61
CA PHE A 67 2.83 17.77 -7.10
C PHE A 67 3.69 17.18 -8.24
N ASN A 68 4.92 16.85 -7.88
CA ASN A 68 5.83 16.02 -8.66
C ASN A 68 6.57 15.09 -7.72
N THR A 69 6.71 13.83 -8.12
CA THR A 69 7.48 12.81 -7.40
C THR A 69 8.36 12.06 -8.39
N ASP A 70 9.66 12.06 -8.15
CA ASP A 70 10.66 11.31 -8.90
C ASP A 70 11.24 10.22 -8.03
N ILE A 71 11.27 8.97 -8.53
CA ILE A 71 11.81 7.80 -7.84
C ILE A 71 12.81 7.10 -8.75
N ASP A 72 14.04 6.93 -8.26
CA ASP A 72 15.08 6.10 -8.87
C ASP A 72 15.49 4.99 -7.90
N HIS A 73 15.45 3.75 -8.35
CA HIS A 73 15.58 2.59 -7.50
C HIS A 73 16.36 1.47 -8.20
N LEU A 74 17.27 0.84 -7.46
CA LEU A 74 18.00 -0.34 -7.91
C LEU A 74 17.90 -1.46 -6.88
N MET A 75 17.38 -2.59 -7.30
CA MET A 75 17.56 -3.86 -6.59
C MET A 75 18.60 -4.72 -7.28
N ASP A 76 19.49 -5.35 -6.51
CA ASP A 76 20.42 -6.34 -7.01
C ASP A 76 20.71 -7.46 -5.97
N ASN A 77 21.44 -8.48 -6.39
CA ASN A 77 21.89 -9.56 -5.52
C ASN A 77 23.41 -9.53 -5.29
N THR A 78 24.07 -8.44 -5.63
CA THR A 78 25.54 -8.29 -5.59
C THR A 78 26.00 -7.30 -4.51
N THR A 79 25.31 -6.17 -4.35
CA THR A 79 25.71 -5.07 -3.46
C THR A 79 25.82 -5.50 -1.99
N LEU A 80 24.92 -6.33 -1.49
CA LEU A 80 24.97 -6.89 -0.12
C LEU A 80 25.45 -8.35 -0.07
N GLY A 81 26.01 -8.85 -1.18
CA GLY A 81 26.69 -10.16 -1.21
C GLY A 81 25.78 -11.38 -1.21
N ARG A 82 24.48 -11.25 -1.53
CA ARG A 82 23.52 -12.38 -1.58
C ARG A 82 23.81 -13.40 -2.68
N LYS A 83 24.63 -13.08 -3.65
CA LYS A 83 25.00 -13.94 -4.77
C LYS A 83 25.43 -15.36 -4.38
N ALA A 84 25.89 -15.55 -3.14
CA ALA A 84 26.48 -16.82 -2.68
C ALA A 84 25.45 -17.92 -2.37
N VAL A 85 24.15 -17.62 -2.25
CA VAL A 85 23.15 -18.61 -1.88
C VAL A 85 22.57 -19.26 -3.14
N GLY A 86 23.36 -20.14 -3.78
CA GLY A 86 22.91 -20.99 -4.89
C GLY A 86 22.53 -20.25 -6.19
N ALA A 87 22.70 -18.95 -6.27
CA ALA A 87 22.40 -18.16 -7.45
C ALA A 87 23.60 -18.17 -8.39
N ALA A 88 23.51 -18.92 -9.47
CA ALA A 88 24.52 -18.97 -10.51
C ALA A 88 24.70 -17.64 -11.25
N MET A 89 23.75 -16.69 -11.14
CA MET A 89 23.74 -15.45 -11.91
C MET A 89 23.59 -14.22 -11.04
N ALA A 90 24.39 -13.20 -11.30
CA ALA A 90 24.20 -11.88 -10.76
C ALA A 90 23.06 -11.18 -11.52
N MET A 91 22.16 -10.54 -10.80
CA MET A 91 20.95 -9.90 -11.32
C MET A 91 20.85 -8.47 -10.79
N ALA A 92 20.36 -7.57 -11.63
CA ALA A 92 20.05 -6.20 -11.27
C ALA A 92 18.71 -5.77 -11.90
N THR A 93 17.94 -5.01 -11.15
CA THR A 93 16.63 -4.49 -11.58
C THR A 93 16.61 -3.00 -11.30
N PRO A 94 17.16 -2.15 -12.21
CA PRO A 94 16.91 -0.72 -12.15
C PRO A 94 15.45 -0.45 -12.46
N SER A 95 14.85 0.49 -11.74
CA SER A 95 13.49 0.94 -11.96
C SER A 95 13.33 2.42 -11.64
N SER A 96 12.43 3.08 -12.33
CA SER A 96 12.10 4.48 -12.12
C SER A 96 10.59 4.70 -12.15
N SER A 97 10.15 5.73 -11.44
CA SER A 97 8.77 6.22 -11.50
C SER A 97 8.78 7.72 -11.40
N ASP A 98 8.27 8.39 -12.41
CA ASP A 98 8.06 9.84 -12.45
C ASP A 98 6.57 10.12 -12.44
N THR A 99 6.09 10.91 -11.47
CA THR A 99 4.68 11.24 -11.31
C THR A 99 4.52 12.74 -11.15
N TYR A 100 3.65 13.34 -11.95
CA TYR A 100 3.22 14.72 -11.72
C TYR A 100 1.72 14.85 -11.87
N GLY A 101 1.18 15.85 -11.21
CA GLY A 101 -0.26 16.05 -11.27
C GLY A 101 -0.72 17.26 -10.49
N GLY A 102 -2.04 17.38 -10.39
CA GLY A 102 -2.66 18.44 -9.63
C GLY A 102 -4.12 18.18 -9.35
N ARG A 103 -4.61 18.90 -8.36
CA ARG A 103 -6.01 18.82 -7.89
C ARG A 103 -6.55 20.20 -7.61
N ILE A 104 -7.77 20.46 -8.04
CA ILE A 104 -8.53 21.66 -7.67
C ILE A 104 -9.83 21.20 -7.01
N ILE A 105 -10.07 21.68 -5.79
CA ILE A 105 -11.29 21.40 -5.02
C ILE A 105 -11.94 22.73 -4.65
N GLY A 106 -13.21 22.89 -4.99
CA GLY A 106 -14.02 24.03 -4.61
C GLY A 106 -15.14 23.62 -3.66
N THR A 107 -15.41 24.46 -2.65
CA THR A 107 -16.59 24.31 -1.79
C THR A 107 -17.62 25.38 -2.17
N ILE A 108 -18.88 25.03 -2.36
CA ILE A 108 -19.98 25.93 -2.64
C ILE A 108 -20.89 25.98 -1.42
N GLY A 109 -21.08 27.17 -0.89
CA GLY A 109 -21.71 27.31 0.42
C GLY A 109 -20.88 26.63 1.52
N SER A 110 -21.53 25.79 2.34
CA SER A 110 -20.89 25.01 3.40
C SER A 110 -20.99 23.49 3.19
N ASN A 111 -21.71 23.04 2.18
CA ASN A 111 -22.19 21.66 2.10
C ASN A 111 -22.01 20.99 0.74
N ILE A 112 -21.46 21.68 -0.27
CA ILE A 112 -21.17 21.08 -1.57
C ILE A 112 -19.66 21.15 -1.79
N ARG A 113 -19.04 20.02 -2.15
CA ARG A 113 -17.65 19.92 -2.59
C ARG A 113 -17.61 19.35 -3.98
N THR A 114 -16.81 19.95 -4.85
CA THR A 114 -16.58 19.44 -6.20
C THR A 114 -15.13 19.67 -6.59
N GLY A 115 -14.61 18.86 -7.48
CA GLY A 115 -13.24 19.02 -7.90
C GLY A 115 -12.88 18.20 -9.10
N VAL A 116 -11.70 18.50 -9.60
CA VAL A 116 -11.01 17.79 -10.67
C VAL A 116 -9.61 17.46 -10.21
N ASP A 117 -9.12 16.29 -10.55
CA ASP A 117 -7.73 15.88 -10.37
C ASP A 117 -7.20 15.24 -11.65
N TYR A 118 -5.90 15.46 -11.89
CA TYR A 118 -5.15 14.87 -12.98
C TYR A 118 -3.82 14.34 -12.46
N GLU A 119 -3.45 13.15 -12.91
CA GLU A 119 -2.18 12.51 -12.62
C GLU A 119 -1.61 11.91 -13.90
N HIS A 120 -0.32 12.17 -14.14
CA HIS A 120 0.47 11.45 -15.12
C HIS A 120 1.62 10.75 -14.41
N ASN A 121 1.80 9.47 -14.72
CA ASN A 121 2.88 8.66 -14.16
C ASN A 121 3.54 7.83 -15.25
N THR A 122 4.88 7.85 -15.30
CA THR A 122 5.68 6.95 -16.14
C THR A 122 6.43 5.98 -15.26
N LYS A 123 6.28 4.68 -15.50
CA LYS A 123 6.99 3.60 -14.81
C LYS A 123 7.83 2.77 -15.75
N ASN A 124 9.09 2.61 -15.41
CA ASN A 124 10.01 1.73 -16.11
C ASN A 124 10.72 0.79 -15.13
N ALA A 125 10.90 -0.46 -15.50
CA ALA A 125 11.78 -1.37 -14.79
C ALA A 125 12.41 -2.37 -15.75
N GLU A 126 13.69 -2.63 -15.57
CA GLU A 126 14.45 -3.59 -16.39
C GLU A 126 14.84 -4.79 -15.56
N GLN A 127 14.90 -5.95 -16.19
CA GLN A 127 15.54 -7.13 -15.63
C GLN A 127 16.88 -7.35 -16.35
N ASN A 128 17.98 -7.15 -15.62
CA ASN A 128 19.31 -7.27 -16.16
C ASN A 128 20.05 -8.46 -15.53
N MET A 129 20.79 -9.20 -16.35
CA MET A 129 21.81 -10.15 -15.90
C MET A 129 23.16 -9.45 -15.89
N VAL A 130 23.90 -9.55 -14.79
CA VAL A 130 25.26 -9.01 -14.68
C VAL A 130 26.26 -10.10 -15.06
N MET A 131 26.94 -9.92 -16.19
CA MET A 131 27.93 -10.87 -16.70
C MET A 131 29.34 -10.27 -16.61
N SER A 132 30.32 -11.11 -16.33
CA SER A 132 31.75 -10.72 -16.51
C SER A 132 32.22 -11.06 -17.90
N MET A 133 32.54 -10.04 -18.68
CA MET A 133 33.16 -10.20 -20.00
C MET A 133 34.51 -9.50 -20.01
N SER A 134 35.57 -10.26 -20.34
CA SER A 134 36.95 -9.73 -20.42
C SER A 134 37.40 -8.95 -19.17
N GLY A 135 36.96 -9.37 -17.97
CA GLY A 135 37.29 -8.72 -16.70
C GLY A 135 36.45 -7.51 -16.33
N SER A 136 35.52 -7.09 -17.17
CA SER A 136 34.57 -6.03 -16.89
C SER A 136 33.18 -6.60 -16.60
N LEU A 137 32.44 -6.02 -15.63
CA LEU A 137 31.05 -6.35 -15.40
C LEU A 137 30.16 -5.59 -16.41
N MET A 138 29.30 -6.31 -17.09
CA MET A 138 28.33 -5.76 -18.04
C MET A 138 26.91 -6.15 -17.63
N ASN A 139 26.01 -5.20 -17.68
CA ASN A 139 24.59 -5.48 -17.59
C ASN A 139 24.08 -5.93 -18.96
N VAL A 140 23.49 -7.11 -19.00
CA VAL A 140 22.84 -7.66 -20.19
C VAL A 140 21.34 -7.57 -19.95
N HIS A 141 20.67 -6.71 -20.70
CA HIS A 141 19.24 -6.51 -20.61
C HIS A 141 18.49 -7.76 -21.08
N MET A 142 17.59 -8.27 -20.26
CA MET A 142 16.86 -9.51 -20.48
C MET A 142 15.40 -9.26 -20.89
N THR A 143 14.72 -8.34 -20.21
CA THR A 143 13.35 -7.92 -20.50
C THR A 143 13.02 -6.62 -19.77
N TYR A 144 12.04 -5.88 -20.27
CA TYR A 144 11.39 -4.80 -19.54
C TYR A 144 10.37 -5.41 -18.59
N LEU A 145 10.61 -5.27 -17.28
CA LEU A 145 9.64 -5.70 -16.24
C LEU A 145 8.38 -4.84 -16.28
N TRP A 146 8.56 -3.53 -16.35
CA TRP A 146 7.53 -2.56 -16.71
C TRP A 146 7.97 -1.91 -18.01
N PRO A 147 7.28 -2.19 -19.12
CA PRO A 147 7.76 -1.82 -20.46
C PRO A 147 7.47 -0.33 -20.78
N ASP A 148 8.03 0.57 -19.96
CA ASP A 148 7.86 2.03 -20.09
C ASP A 148 6.37 2.39 -20.12
N VAL A 149 5.68 2.16 -19.00
CA VAL A 149 4.22 2.32 -18.93
C VAL A 149 3.88 3.74 -18.55
N GLU A 150 3.25 4.45 -19.47
CA GLU A 150 2.60 5.73 -19.19
C GLU A 150 1.19 5.50 -18.65
N THR A 151 0.85 6.17 -17.56
CA THR A 151 -0.48 6.14 -16.95
C THR A 151 -1.00 7.56 -16.84
N GLU A 152 -2.17 7.82 -17.41
CA GLU A 152 -2.90 9.08 -17.25
C GLU A 152 -4.20 8.83 -16.50
N LYS A 153 -4.50 9.70 -15.53
CA LYS A 153 -5.76 9.65 -14.77
C LYS A 153 -6.39 11.03 -14.75
N LEU A 154 -7.67 11.08 -15.07
CA LEU A 154 -8.51 12.27 -14.92
C LEU A 154 -9.70 11.91 -14.04
N GLY A 155 -9.85 12.59 -12.90
CA GLY A 155 -10.95 12.40 -11.97
C GLY A 155 -11.84 13.64 -11.86
N LEU A 156 -13.14 13.42 -11.80
CA LEU A 156 -14.15 14.45 -11.52
C LEU A 156 -15.04 13.97 -10.38
N PHE A 157 -15.31 14.82 -9.40
CA PHE A 157 -16.20 14.43 -8.32
C PHE A 157 -17.15 15.55 -7.88
N PHE A 158 -18.24 15.12 -7.29
CA PHE A 158 -19.23 15.95 -6.61
C PHE A 158 -19.67 15.26 -5.34
N GLU A 159 -19.73 16.02 -4.23
CA GLU A 159 -20.20 15.56 -2.93
C GLU A 159 -21.14 16.62 -2.33
N GLN A 160 -22.16 16.18 -1.61
CA GLN A 160 -23.08 17.07 -0.89
C GLN A 160 -23.45 16.50 0.47
N ASP A 161 -23.43 17.36 1.48
CA ASP A 161 -23.93 17.12 2.83
C ASP A 161 -25.29 17.79 3.01
N LEU A 162 -26.31 17.01 3.36
CA LEU A 162 -27.68 17.47 3.63
C LEU A 162 -28.11 17.01 5.04
N ASN A 163 -27.92 17.86 6.04
CA ASN A 163 -28.21 17.54 7.44
C ASN A 163 -27.55 16.22 7.88
N ASN A 164 -28.33 15.13 7.88
CA ASN A 164 -27.88 13.80 8.29
C ASN A 164 -27.56 12.86 7.12
N ILE A 165 -27.67 13.32 5.88
CA ILE A 165 -27.35 12.53 4.68
C ILE A 165 -26.15 13.17 3.97
N SER A 166 -25.13 12.38 3.67
CA SER A 166 -24.03 12.74 2.77
C SER A 166 -24.05 11.83 1.56
N TYR A 167 -23.82 12.35 0.37
CA TYR A 167 -23.68 11.55 -0.84
C TYR A 167 -22.69 12.15 -1.79
N GLY A 168 -22.14 11.30 -2.66
CA GLY A 168 -21.18 11.73 -3.66
C GLY A 168 -21.13 10.80 -4.86
N ILE A 169 -20.64 11.35 -5.95
CA ILE A 169 -20.36 10.64 -7.20
C ILE A 169 -19.00 11.05 -7.70
N ARG A 170 -18.26 10.11 -8.28
CA ARG A 170 -16.97 10.32 -8.92
C ARG A 170 -16.90 9.56 -10.22
N TYR A 171 -16.31 10.18 -11.24
CA TYR A 171 -15.92 9.55 -12.48
C TYR A 171 -14.41 9.64 -12.64
N ASP A 172 -13.78 8.52 -12.99
CA ASP A 172 -12.35 8.41 -13.26
C ASP A 172 -12.12 7.80 -14.63
N GLN A 173 -11.42 8.52 -15.51
CA GLN A 173 -10.85 7.98 -16.72
C GLN A 173 -9.38 7.63 -16.46
N VAL A 174 -9.00 6.38 -16.69
CA VAL A 174 -7.64 5.88 -16.49
C VAL A 174 -7.14 5.24 -17.77
N GLU A 175 -6.01 5.71 -18.25
CA GLU A 175 -5.35 5.22 -19.44
C GLU A 175 -3.96 4.68 -19.08
N LEU A 176 -3.59 3.49 -19.58
CA LEU A 176 -2.26 2.90 -19.40
C LEU A 176 -1.73 2.44 -20.76
N ASP A 177 -0.54 2.93 -21.14
CA ASP A 177 0.09 2.60 -22.42
C ASP A 177 1.50 1.99 -22.20
N PRO A 178 1.71 0.70 -22.51
CA PRO A 178 3.00 0.02 -22.38
C PRO A 178 3.88 0.25 -23.62
N LEU A 179 4.54 1.40 -23.73
CA LEU A 179 5.24 1.89 -24.92
C LEU A 179 6.34 0.95 -25.44
N ARG A 180 6.92 0.10 -24.60
CA ARG A 180 8.02 -0.81 -24.96
C ARG A 180 7.66 -2.30 -24.88
N ALA A 181 6.37 -2.66 -24.93
CA ALA A 181 5.97 -4.07 -24.82
C ALA A 181 6.52 -4.98 -25.93
N ASP A 182 6.71 -4.44 -27.14
CA ASP A 182 7.29 -5.14 -28.30
C ASP A 182 8.77 -4.85 -28.53
N VAL A 183 9.39 -4.00 -27.70
CA VAL A 183 10.80 -3.62 -27.90
C VAL A 183 11.70 -4.78 -27.48
N ASP A 184 12.57 -5.22 -28.41
CA ASP A 184 13.61 -6.19 -28.11
C ASP A 184 14.63 -5.58 -27.14
N PRO A 185 14.83 -6.16 -25.95
CA PRO A 185 15.74 -5.59 -24.96
C PRO A 185 17.22 -5.67 -25.35
N GLY A 186 17.62 -6.43 -26.37
CA GLY A 186 18.97 -6.40 -26.86
C GLY A 186 19.59 -7.74 -27.32
N MET A 187 20.91 -7.78 -27.43
CA MET A 187 21.67 -8.84 -28.10
C MET A 187 21.87 -10.14 -27.31
N ALA A 188 21.23 -10.35 -26.17
CA ALA A 188 21.38 -11.59 -25.44
C ALA A 188 20.49 -12.70 -26.03
N ALA A 189 21.06 -13.90 -26.22
CA ALA A 189 20.29 -15.05 -26.70
C ALA A 189 19.10 -15.46 -25.82
N MET A 190 19.00 -14.89 -24.61
CA MET A 190 17.91 -15.09 -23.66
C MET A 190 17.00 -13.84 -23.51
N ALA A 191 17.27 -12.78 -24.28
CA ALA A 191 16.45 -11.59 -24.27
C ALA A 191 15.06 -11.88 -24.86
N ILE A 192 14.03 -11.31 -24.26
CA ILE A 192 12.64 -11.59 -24.62
C ILE A 192 11.81 -10.31 -24.42
N THR A 193 10.93 -9.98 -25.38
CA THR A 193 10.04 -8.84 -25.25
C THR A 193 8.95 -9.10 -24.18
N ALA A 194 8.38 -8.05 -23.61
CA ALA A 194 7.29 -8.21 -22.65
C ALA A 194 6.09 -8.96 -23.30
N ASN A 195 5.74 -8.67 -24.54
CA ASN A 195 4.66 -9.37 -25.25
C ASN A 195 4.95 -10.86 -25.48
N GLN A 196 6.22 -11.25 -25.68
CA GLN A 196 6.58 -12.67 -25.71
C GLN A 196 6.45 -13.34 -24.33
N VAL A 197 6.67 -12.59 -23.24
CA VAL A 197 6.42 -13.09 -21.87
C VAL A 197 4.93 -13.33 -21.65
N TYR A 198 4.08 -12.39 -22.01
CA TYR A 198 2.61 -12.53 -21.84
C TYR A 198 2.03 -13.65 -22.70
N GLY A 199 2.44 -13.74 -23.97
CA GLY A 199 1.94 -14.74 -24.93
C GLY A 199 2.43 -16.18 -24.67
N ASN A 200 3.37 -16.37 -23.74
CA ASN A 200 3.86 -17.71 -23.41
C ASN A 200 2.79 -18.51 -22.67
N SER A 201 2.48 -19.72 -23.15
CA SER A 201 1.46 -20.60 -22.54
C SER A 201 1.76 -20.98 -21.09
N ASP A 202 3.03 -21.08 -20.69
CA ASP A 202 3.45 -21.28 -19.30
C ASP A 202 3.17 -20.06 -18.38
N ASN A 203 2.85 -18.92 -18.98
CA ASN A 203 2.56 -17.64 -18.34
C ASN A 203 1.10 -17.22 -18.55
N GLY A 204 0.22 -18.12 -18.92
CA GLY A 204 -1.20 -17.87 -19.14
C GLY A 204 -1.58 -17.71 -20.62
N GLY A 205 -0.64 -17.44 -21.52
CA GLY A 205 -0.93 -17.27 -22.95
C GLY A 205 -1.81 -16.08 -23.25
N TYR A 206 -1.57 -14.96 -22.60
CA TYR A 206 -2.34 -13.72 -22.74
C TYR A 206 -2.13 -13.08 -24.11
N ALA A 207 -3.09 -12.25 -24.53
CA ALA A 207 -2.93 -11.39 -25.69
C ALA A 207 -1.77 -10.39 -25.49
N ALA A 208 -1.26 -9.85 -26.58
CA ALA A 208 -0.26 -8.80 -26.55
C ALA A 208 -0.79 -7.58 -25.78
N ALA A 209 0.07 -6.98 -24.98
CA ALA A 209 -0.25 -5.74 -24.29
C ALA A 209 -0.43 -4.61 -25.31
N THR A 210 -1.47 -3.87 -25.14
CA THR A 210 -1.81 -2.65 -25.88
C THR A 210 -2.27 -1.61 -24.88
N LYS A 211 -2.40 -0.39 -25.32
CA LYS A 211 -3.04 0.67 -24.55
C LYS A 211 -4.39 0.21 -23.99
N ARG A 212 -4.61 0.48 -22.72
CA ARG A 212 -5.85 0.15 -21.98
C ARG A 212 -6.50 1.43 -21.47
N GLU A 213 -7.81 1.48 -21.61
CA GLU A 213 -8.64 2.58 -21.13
C GLU A 213 -9.72 2.02 -20.21
N PHE A 214 -9.96 2.70 -19.08
CA PHE A 214 -10.95 2.34 -18.08
C PHE A 214 -11.75 3.57 -17.70
N ASP A 215 -13.07 3.46 -17.77
CA ASP A 215 -14.03 4.46 -17.33
C ASP A 215 -14.70 3.93 -16.05
N ASN A 216 -14.37 4.49 -14.91
CA ASN A 216 -14.82 4.02 -13.61
C ASN A 216 -15.80 5.03 -13.00
N ILE A 217 -16.91 4.52 -12.44
CA ILE A 217 -17.90 5.32 -11.74
C ILE A 217 -18.00 4.83 -10.30
N SER A 218 -17.74 5.74 -9.38
CA SER A 218 -17.84 5.49 -7.95
C SER A 218 -18.87 6.40 -7.32
N GLY A 219 -19.48 5.98 -6.21
CA GLY A 219 -20.41 6.82 -5.49
C GLY A 219 -20.78 6.24 -4.13
N PHE A 220 -21.32 7.09 -3.28
CA PHE A 220 -21.77 6.67 -1.97
C PHE A 220 -23.00 7.45 -1.51
N ILE A 221 -23.72 6.85 -0.58
CA ILE A 221 -24.71 7.51 0.27
C ILE A 221 -24.46 7.09 1.70
N ARG A 222 -24.46 8.06 2.64
CA ARG A 222 -24.25 7.85 4.05
C ARG A 222 -25.33 8.56 4.85
N LEU A 223 -25.94 7.85 5.76
CA LEU A 223 -26.89 8.36 6.75
C LEU A 223 -26.17 8.45 8.10
N ASN A 224 -26.23 9.61 8.75
CA ASN A 224 -25.68 9.85 10.08
C ASN A 224 -26.82 10.14 11.05
N GLU A 225 -26.81 9.50 12.22
CA GLU A 225 -27.84 9.66 13.26
C GLU A 225 -27.22 9.64 14.64
N ASP A 226 -27.73 10.49 15.52
CA ASP A 226 -27.36 10.48 16.93
C ASP A 226 -28.11 9.37 17.66
N LEU A 227 -27.43 8.26 17.93
CA LEU A 227 -27.97 7.11 18.65
C LEU A 227 -27.14 6.80 19.91
N MET A 228 -27.78 6.40 21.00
CA MET A 228 -27.09 5.96 22.24
C MET A 228 -26.13 7.00 22.84
N GLY A 229 -26.31 8.29 22.54
CA GLY A 229 -25.42 9.35 23.00
C GLY A 229 -24.12 9.49 22.22
N GLY A 230 -24.08 8.95 21.02
CA GLY A 230 -22.98 9.06 20.06
C GLY A 230 -23.48 9.16 18.63
N ASN A 231 -22.56 9.35 17.70
CA ASN A 231 -22.82 9.42 16.26
C ASN A 231 -22.78 8.01 15.66
N SER A 232 -23.87 7.60 15.04
CA SER A 232 -23.96 6.34 14.27
C SER A 232 -24.10 6.66 12.80
N TYR A 233 -23.58 5.78 11.95
CA TYR A 233 -23.77 5.90 10.53
C TYR A 233 -24.05 4.58 9.84
N MET A 234 -24.72 4.66 8.70
CA MET A 234 -24.83 3.59 7.72
C MET A 234 -24.43 4.15 6.35
N SER A 235 -23.51 3.49 5.69
CA SER A 235 -23.00 3.88 4.36
C SER A 235 -23.16 2.74 3.38
N LEU A 236 -23.67 3.05 2.21
CA LEU A 236 -23.63 2.19 1.02
C LEU A 236 -22.76 2.87 -0.03
N SER A 237 -21.77 2.17 -0.54
CA SER A 237 -20.89 2.70 -1.59
C SER A 237 -20.67 1.70 -2.71
N VAL A 238 -20.46 2.23 -3.91
CA VAL A 238 -19.93 1.49 -5.07
C VAL A 238 -18.65 2.19 -5.47
N ASN A 239 -17.54 1.43 -5.52
CA ASN A 239 -16.24 1.93 -5.91
C ASN A 239 -15.64 1.06 -6.99
N GLU A 240 -15.20 1.66 -8.08
CA GLU A 240 -14.51 0.98 -9.18
C GLU A 240 -13.03 1.36 -9.17
N ARG A 241 -12.16 0.38 -9.48
CA ARG A 241 -10.70 0.54 -9.52
C ARG A 241 -10.14 -0.08 -10.79
N ALA A 242 -9.48 0.71 -11.62
CA ALA A 242 -8.68 0.17 -12.72
C ALA A 242 -7.50 -0.67 -12.20
N PRO A 243 -7.11 -1.75 -12.87
CA PRO A 243 -5.89 -2.48 -12.57
C PRO A 243 -4.65 -1.58 -12.70
N ASP A 244 -3.63 -1.82 -11.88
CA ASP A 244 -2.39 -1.05 -11.90
C ASP A 244 -1.38 -1.54 -12.97
N THR A 245 -0.28 -0.79 -13.12
CA THR A 245 0.84 -1.13 -14.02
C THR A 245 1.40 -2.54 -13.78
N THR A 246 1.51 -2.99 -12.53
CA THR A 246 2.06 -4.31 -12.18
C THR A 246 1.07 -5.42 -12.49
N GLU A 247 -0.19 -5.20 -12.20
CA GLU A 247 -1.28 -6.16 -12.46
C GLU A 247 -1.46 -6.40 -13.96
N LEU A 248 -1.36 -5.33 -14.78
CA LEU A 248 -1.49 -5.43 -16.23
C LEU A 248 -0.19 -5.83 -16.92
N PHE A 249 0.95 -5.20 -16.59
CA PHE A 249 2.11 -5.17 -17.46
C PHE A 249 3.43 -5.66 -16.82
N ASN A 250 3.39 -6.32 -15.66
CA ASN A 250 4.61 -6.91 -15.13
C ASN A 250 5.07 -8.10 -15.99
N ALA A 251 6.27 -8.03 -16.55
CA ALA A 251 6.83 -9.08 -17.41
C ALA A 251 8.05 -9.78 -16.80
N LYS A 252 8.01 -10.09 -15.50
CA LYS A 252 9.11 -10.76 -14.82
C LYS A 252 9.29 -12.19 -15.35
N HIS A 253 10.33 -12.37 -16.16
CA HIS A 253 10.70 -13.64 -16.76
C HIS A 253 11.85 -14.32 -16.00
N ASN A 254 11.84 -15.67 -15.96
CA ASN A 254 12.91 -16.48 -15.40
C ASN A 254 12.87 -17.89 -16.02
N SER A 255 14.02 -18.53 -16.21
CA SER A 255 14.09 -19.93 -16.64
C SER A 255 13.36 -20.87 -15.68
N ASN A 256 13.45 -20.60 -14.38
CA ASN A 256 12.64 -21.27 -13.36
C ASN A 256 11.24 -20.65 -13.31
N LYS A 257 10.24 -21.37 -13.79
CA LYS A 257 8.87 -20.91 -13.91
C LYS A 257 8.26 -20.41 -12.58
N LYS A 258 8.57 -21.07 -11.45
CA LYS A 258 8.10 -20.65 -10.12
C LYS A 258 8.51 -19.22 -9.71
N MET A 259 9.60 -18.71 -10.33
CA MET A 259 10.14 -17.37 -10.07
C MET A 259 9.51 -16.28 -10.96
N ARG A 260 8.69 -16.67 -11.94
CA ARG A 260 8.01 -15.73 -12.83
C ARG A 260 6.85 -15.06 -12.12
N HIS A 261 6.65 -13.80 -12.42
CA HIS A 261 5.51 -13.01 -11.99
C HIS A 261 5.05 -12.17 -13.18
N VAL A 262 3.91 -12.48 -13.74
CA VAL A 262 3.48 -11.95 -15.02
C VAL A 262 2.10 -11.31 -14.88
N GLY A 263 2.00 -10.07 -15.35
CA GLY A 263 0.78 -9.31 -15.45
C GLY A 263 -0.17 -9.89 -16.49
N ASN A 264 -1.41 -9.48 -16.43
CA ASN A 264 -2.43 -9.86 -17.39
C ASN A 264 -2.99 -8.60 -18.09
N PRO A 265 -2.59 -8.34 -19.36
CA PRO A 265 -3.11 -7.18 -20.10
C PRO A 265 -4.63 -7.19 -20.31
N GLY A 266 -5.30 -8.32 -20.06
CA GLY A 266 -6.73 -8.51 -20.26
C GLY A 266 -7.62 -8.24 -19.04
N LEU A 267 -7.08 -7.76 -17.91
CA LEU A 267 -7.87 -7.51 -16.70
C LEU A 267 -8.95 -6.43 -16.90
N SER A 268 -10.05 -6.59 -16.18
CA SER A 268 -11.12 -5.60 -16.01
C SER A 268 -10.92 -4.78 -14.74
N SER A 269 -11.62 -3.64 -14.63
CA SER A 269 -11.74 -2.91 -13.36
C SER A 269 -12.46 -3.75 -12.30
N GLU A 270 -12.01 -3.66 -11.07
CA GLU A 270 -12.75 -4.17 -9.91
C GLU A 270 -13.93 -3.26 -9.59
N ARG A 271 -15.04 -3.85 -9.14
CA ARG A 271 -16.21 -3.14 -8.67
C ARG A 271 -16.61 -3.63 -7.28
N HIS A 272 -16.43 -2.77 -6.31
CA HIS A 272 -16.72 -3.02 -4.89
C HIS A 272 -18.07 -2.44 -4.51
N MET A 273 -18.98 -3.24 -3.97
CA MET A 273 -20.21 -2.78 -3.35
C MET A 273 -20.15 -3.02 -1.85
N THR A 274 -19.99 -1.92 -1.07
CA THR A 274 -19.76 -2.00 0.36
C THR A 274 -20.94 -1.45 1.15
N LEU A 275 -21.44 -2.24 2.09
CA LEU A 275 -22.32 -1.79 3.18
C LEU A 275 -21.49 -1.67 4.45
N GLU A 276 -21.50 -0.52 5.09
CA GLU A 276 -20.79 -0.27 6.35
C GLU A 276 -21.73 0.39 7.37
N VAL A 277 -21.64 -0.07 8.62
CA VAL A 277 -22.33 0.52 9.76
C VAL A 277 -21.29 0.82 10.84
N GLY A 278 -21.31 2.05 11.35
CA GLY A 278 -20.37 2.45 12.39
C GLY A 278 -21.02 3.26 13.51
N TYR A 279 -20.27 3.36 14.59
CA TYR A 279 -20.64 4.10 15.80
C TYR A 279 -19.41 4.76 16.41
N GLU A 280 -19.57 6.00 16.86
CA GLU A 280 -18.59 6.72 17.67
C GLU A 280 -19.28 7.45 18.82
N GLY A 281 -18.94 7.11 20.06
CA GLY A 281 -19.53 7.75 21.22
C GLY A 281 -19.18 7.10 22.54
N MET A 282 -19.87 7.52 23.61
CA MET A 282 -19.64 7.03 24.96
C MET A 282 -20.60 5.90 25.32
N ILE A 283 -20.08 4.69 25.55
CA ILE A 283 -20.83 3.53 26.04
C ILE A 283 -20.25 3.07 27.39
N MET A 284 -21.05 3.13 28.45
CA MET A 284 -20.65 2.69 29.80
C MET A 284 -19.33 3.31 30.29
N GLY A 285 -19.08 4.57 29.93
CA GLY A 285 -17.86 5.31 30.30
C GLY A 285 -16.63 4.97 29.47
N ASN A 286 -16.76 4.21 28.38
CA ASN A 286 -15.72 4.01 27.37
C ASN A 286 -16.07 4.85 26.15
N HIS A 287 -15.08 5.55 25.58
CA HIS A 287 -15.18 6.10 24.23
C HIS A 287 -14.96 4.96 23.24
N ILE A 288 -15.96 4.66 22.42
CA ILE A 288 -15.94 3.57 21.47
C ILE A 288 -16.06 4.14 20.06
N THR A 289 -15.18 3.74 19.18
CA THR A 289 -15.30 3.88 17.75
C THR A 289 -15.34 2.48 17.15
N SER A 290 -16.37 2.16 16.39
CA SER A 290 -16.49 0.82 15.79
C SER A 290 -17.14 0.88 14.42
N SER A 291 -16.73 -0.04 13.53
CA SER A 291 -17.42 -0.29 12.27
C SER A 291 -17.52 -1.78 11.97
N VAL A 292 -18.54 -2.14 11.22
CA VAL A 292 -18.74 -3.48 10.63
C VAL A 292 -19.01 -3.26 9.15
N PHE A 293 -18.35 -4.01 8.30
CA PHE A 293 -18.49 -3.91 6.86
C PHE A 293 -18.75 -5.25 6.19
N TYR A 294 -19.45 -5.19 5.06
CA TYR A 294 -19.63 -6.26 4.09
C TYR A 294 -19.38 -5.69 2.70
N ASN A 295 -18.46 -6.28 1.96
CA ASN A 295 -18.03 -5.84 0.64
C ASN A 295 -18.14 -7.01 -0.34
N ASP A 296 -19.01 -6.86 -1.32
CA ASP A 296 -19.18 -7.74 -2.46
C ASP A 296 -18.39 -7.16 -3.64
N VAL A 297 -17.53 -7.97 -4.26
CA VAL A 297 -16.59 -7.48 -5.27
C VAL A 297 -16.71 -8.29 -6.54
N ASP A 298 -17.18 -7.63 -7.59
CA ASP A 298 -17.11 -8.15 -8.95
C ASP A 298 -15.70 -7.89 -9.52
N ASP A 299 -15.15 -8.86 -10.25
CA ASP A 299 -13.87 -8.73 -10.95
C ASP A 299 -12.66 -8.41 -10.02
N TYR A 300 -12.65 -8.85 -8.78
CA TYR A 300 -11.51 -8.67 -7.85
C TYR A 300 -10.20 -9.16 -8.47
N VAL A 301 -9.17 -8.31 -8.51
CA VAL A 301 -7.88 -8.66 -9.09
C VAL A 301 -7.04 -9.44 -8.08
N THR A 302 -6.85 -10.71 -8.34
CA THR A 302 -6.05 -11.59 -7.48
C THR A 302 -4.96 -12.32 -8.26
N THR A 303 -4.02 -12.91 -7.54
CA THR A 303 -2.98 -13.73 -8.13
C THR A 303 -3.33 -15.21 -8.08
N TYR A 304 -2.87 -15.97 -9.08
CA TYR A 304 -3.02 -17.43 -9.15
C TYR A 304 -1.81 -18.09 -9.79
N ARG A 305 -1.78 -19.42 -9.82
CA ARG A 305 -0.81 -20.22 -10.58
C ARG A 305 -1.55 -21.23 -11.44
N LEU A 306 -1.04 -21.44 -12.67
CA LEU A 306 -1.62 -22.46 -13.54
C LEU A 306 -1.62 -23.83 -12.86
N ASP A 307 -2.72 -24.57 -13.02
CA ASP A 307 -2.95 -25.90 -12.42
C ASP A 307 -2.78 -25.90 -10.89
N ASP A 308 -2.93 -24.73 -10.25
CA ASP A 308 -2.71 -24.55 -8.81
C ASP A 308 -1.33 -25.07 -8.34
N SER A 309 -0.34 -25.04 -9.20
CA SER A 309 1.00 -25.58 -8.93
C SER A 309 1.99 -24.50 -8.53
N ALA A 310 2.59 -24.62 -7.34
CA ALA A 310 3.67 -23.75 -6.88
C ALA A 310 4.91 -23.75 -7.81
N MET A 311 5.01 -24.69 -8.75
CA MET A 311 6.07 -24.75 -9.74
C MET A 311 5.80 -23.92 -10.99
N LYS A 312 4.62 -23.31 -11.10
CA LYS A 312 4.20 -22.46 -12.22
C LYS A 312 4.39 -20.98 -11.92
N ALA A 313 4.27 -20.16 -12.96
CA ALA A 313 4.33 -18.71 -12.85
C ALA A 313 3.19 -18.18 -11.94
N ARG A 314 3.46 -17.10 -11.21
CA ARG A 314 2.44 -16.29 -10.55
C ARG A 314 1.83 -15.33 -11.59
N LEU A 315 0.54 -15.33 -11.71
CA LEU A 315 -0.24 -14.63 -12.73
C LEU A 315 -1.36 -13.85 -12.07
N TYR A 316 -1.98 -12.92 -12.80
CA TYR A 316 -3.15 -12.16 -12.36
C TYR A 316 -4.41 -12.58 -13.10
N LYS A 317 -5.55 -12.52 -12.42
CA LYS A 317 -6.89 -12.70 -12.98
C LYS A 317 -7.94 -11.93 -12.17
N ASN A 318 -9.09 -11.69 -12.78
CA ASN A 318 -10.29 -11.27 -12.07
C ASN A 318 -11.04 -12.48 -11.50
N VAL A 319 -11.63 -12.32 -10.34
CA VAL A 319 -12.53 -13.27 -9.66
C VAL A 319 -13.63 -12.51 -8.95
N ASP A 320 -14.76 -13.14 -8.66
CA ASP A 320 -15.71 -12.58 -7.72
C ASP A 320 -15.25 -12.89 -6.30
N ALA A 321 -15.38 -11.94 -5.40
CA ALA A 321 -14.90 -12.06 -4.04
C ALA A 321 -15.81 -11.40 -3.02
N THR A 322 -15.83 -11.95 -1.81
CA THR A 322 -16.53 -11.38 -0.66
C THR A 322 -15.53 -11.08 0.45
N LEU A 323 -15.60 -9.83 0.99
CA LEU A 323 -14.83 -9.44 2.16
C LEU A 323 -15.78 -8.89 3.23
N TYR A 324 -15.62 -9.32 4.48
CA TYR A 324 -16.36 -8.75 5.60
C TYR A 324 -15.53 -8.75 6.88
N GLY A 325 -15.88 -7.83 7.77
CA GLY A 325 -15.11 -7.69 8.99
C GLY A 325 -15.64 -6.63 9.93
N TYR A 326 -14.86 -6.37 10.96
CA TYR A 326 -15.13 -5.32 11.92
C TYR A 326 -13.84 -4.71 12.45
N GLU A 327 -13.97 -3.44 12.89
CA GLU A 327 -12.93 -2.70 13.58
C GLU A 327 -13.54 -2.10 14.86
N VAL A 328 -12.79 -2.14 15.96
CA VAL A 328 -13.20 -1.58 17.24
C VAL A 328 -12.03 -0.92 17.92
N THR A 329 -12.19 0.35 18.29
CA THR A 329 -11.32 1.05 19.23
C THR A 329 -12.13 1.40 20.48
N ALA A 330 -11.63 1.01 21.64
CA ALA A 330 -12.24 1.38 22.92
C ALA A 330 -11.19 2.07 23.79
N HIS A 331 -11.53 3.28 24.27
CA HIS A 331 -10.65 4.09 25.12
C HIS A 331 -11.33 4.42 26.43
N ARG A 332 -10.60 4.32 27.53
CA ARG A 332 -11.05 4.70 28.87
C ARG A 332 -9.89 5.06 29.78
N VAL A 333 -10.11 6.04 30.66
CA VAL A 333 -9.19 6.27 31.78
C VAL A 333 -9.72 5.55 33.03
N VAL A 334 -8.95 4.59 33.56
CA VAL A 334 -9.30 3.82 34.76
C VAL A 334 -8.21 4.04 35.81
N ALA A 335 -8.58 4.60 36.97
CA ALA A 335 -7.66 4.90 38.08
C ALA A 335 -6.43 5.73 37.65
N GLY A 336 -6.58 6.64 36.68
CA GLY A 336 -5.49 7.47 36.16
C GLY A 336 -4.64 6.79 35.05
N ILE A 337 -4.95 5.55 34.72
CA ILE A 337 -4.31 4.83 33.59
C ILE A 337 -5.19 4.99 32.36
N ASP A 338 -4.61 5.55 31.31
CA ASP A 338 -5.20 5.64 29.99
C ASP A 338 -5.13 4.27 29.33
N THR A 339 -6.27 3.70 28.97
CA THR A 339 -6.36 2.33 28.45
C THR A 339 -7.02 2.37 27.09
N THR A 340 -6.33 1.86 26.07
CA THR A 340 -6.84 1.78 24.69
C THR A 340 -6.77 0.34 24.21
N LEU A 341 -7.89 -0.17 23.69
CA LEU A 341 -8.00 -1.46 23.00
C LEU A 341 -8.30 -1.20 21.52
N ASN A 342 -7.52 -1.78 20.64
CA ASN A 342 -7.80 -1.84 19.19
C ASN A 342 -7.99 -3.30 18.79
N LEU A 343 -9.06 -3.58 18.03
CA LEU A 343 -9.36 -4.90 17.46
C LEU A 343 -9.71 -4.75 16.01
N ASN A 344 -9.20 -5.63 15.15
CA ASN A 344 -9.58 -5.73 13.76
C ASN A 344 -9.73 -7.20 13.35
N TYR A 345 -10.69 -7.46 12.48
CA TYR A 345 -10.94 -8.75 11.87
C TYR A 345 -11.43 -8.58 10.45
N THR A 346 -10.82 -9.29 9.52
CA THR A 346 -11.27 -9.36 8.13
C THR A 346 -11.30 -10.80 7.67
N ARG A 347 -12.35 -11.16 6.94
CA ARG A 347 -12.43 -12.42 6.21
C ARG A 347 -12.62 -12.13 4.74
N GLY A 348 -11.84 -12.80 3.89
CA GLY A 348 -11.91 -12.70 2.43
C GLY A 348 -12.04 -14.05 1.78
N GLU A 349 -12.92 -14.16 0.79
CA GLU A 349 -13.20 -15.37 0.02
C GLU A 349 -13.16 -15.07 -1.48
N ASP A 350 -12.51 -15.93 -2.25
CA ASP A 350 -12.59 -16.02 -3.71
C ASP A 350 -13.83 -16.91 -4.00
N ASP A 351 -14.94 -16.29 -4.37
CA ASP A 351 -16.22 -16.95 -4.59
C ASP A 351 -16.21 -17.73 -5.90
N THR A 352 -15.40 -17.31 -6.88
CA THR A 352 -15.22 -18.01 -8.15
C THR A 352 -14.60 -19.40 -7.96
N GLN A 353 -13.66 -19.55 -7.02
CA GLN A 353 -12.94 -20.80 -6.76
C GLN A 353 -13.28 -21.41 -5.39
N ASN A 354 -14.14 -20.77 -4.61
CA ASN A 354 -14.58 -21.20 -3.27
C ASN A 354 -13.39 -21.50 -2.34
N ARG A 355 -12.49 -20.51 -2.17
CA ARG A 355 -11.29 -20.60 -1.34
C ARG A 355 -11.01 -19.29 -0.63
N ALA A 356 -10.13 -19.32 0.40
CA ALA A 356 -9.70 -18.11 1.07
C ALA A 356 -8.91 -17.19 0.11
N LEU A 357 -9.12 -15.88 0.20
CA LEU A 357 -8.22 -14.92 -0.42
C LEU A 357 -6.85 -14.98 0.28
N PRO A 358 -5.75 -14.80 -0.48
CA PRO A 358 -4.41 -14.79 0.12
C PRO A 358 -4.18 -13.53 0.98
N GLN A 359 -3.26 -13.64 1.94
CA GLN A 359 -2.76 -12.52 2.76
C GLN A 359 -3.85 -11.77 3.54
N VAL A 360 -4.89 -12.44 3.99
CA VAL A 360 -5.90 -11.89 4.88
C VAL A 360 -5.49 -12.13 6.33
N MET A 361 -5.40 -11.05 7.13
CA MET A 361 -5.04 -11.14 8.56
C MET A 361 -6.11 -11.86 9.38
N PRO A 362 -5.74 -12.67 10.37
CA PRO A 362 -6.69 -13.17 11.37
C PRO A 362 -7.15 -12.04 12.31
N LEU A 363 -8.01 -12.35 13.28
CA LEU A 363 -8.28 -11.43 14.38
C LEU A 363 -6.96 -10.98 15.00
N ALA A 364 -6.75 -9.67 15.04
CA ALA A 364 -5.55 -9.04 15.59
C ALA A 364 -5.90 -7.77 16.35
N GLY A 365 -5.01 -7.32 17.21
CA GLY A 365 -5.21 -6.10 17.95
C GLY A 365 -4.08 -5.75 18.88
N ASP A 366 -4.27 -4.66 19.62
CA ASP A 366 -3.42 -4.27 20.71
C ASP A 366 -4.20 -3.74 21.92
N LEU A 367 -3.64 -3.91 23.09
CA LEU A 367 -4.10 -3.33 24.33
C LEU A 367 -2.96 -2.49 24.91
N THR A 368 -3.17 -1.18 24.99
CA THR A 368 -2.19 -0.22 25.50
C THR A 368 -2.64 0.35 26.82
N PHE A 369 -1.76 0.35 27.81
CA PHE A 369 -1.90 1.01 29.10
C PHE A 369 -0.87 2.13 29.19
N GLU A 370 -1.29 3.34 29.50
CA GLU A 370 -0.43 4.50 29.63
C GLU A 370 -0.70 5.29 30.90
N LEU A 371 0.32 5.47 31.72
CA LEU A 371 0.30 6.35 32.88
C LEU A 371 0.92 7.68 32.49
N LYS A 372 0.13 8.75 32.50
CA LYS A 372 0.55 10.12 32.14
C LYS A 372 0.73 10.98 33.37
N SER A 373 1.79 11.77 33.37
CA SER A 373 2.04 12.84 34.32
C SER A 373 2.30 14.17 33.58
N ALA A 374 2.53 15.26 34.29
CA ALA A 374 2.73 16.57 33.68
C ALA A 374 3.90 16.64 32.69
N LYS A 375 4.93 15.80 32.87
CA LYS A 375 6.17 15.83 32.06
C LYS A 375 6.62 14.47 31.57
N SER A 376 5.93 13.40 31.90
CA SER A 376 6.33 12.04 31.53
C SER A 376 5.14 11.14 31.32
N ASN A 377 5.33 10.16 30.47
CA ASN A 377 4.39 9.05 30.27
C ASN A 377 5.15 7.72 30.28
N TYR A 378 4.47 6.68 30.74
CA TYR A 378 4.98 5.32 30.78
C TYR A 378 3.92 4.38 30.24
N GLY A 379 4.29 3.53 29.28
CA GLY A 379 3.32 2.66 28.63
C GLY A 379 3.76 1.22 28.54
N LEU A 380 2.75 0.34 28.56
CA LEU A 380 2.83 -1.08 28.22
C LEU A 380 1.86 -1.30 27.06
N ARG A 381 2.34 -1.90 25.96
CA ARG A 381 1.50 -2.35 24.86
C ARG A 381 1.59 -3.86 24.73
N ILE A 382 0.46 -4.48 24.54
CA ILE A 382 0.29 -5.92 24.33
C ILE A 382 -0.27 -6.09 22.92
N ASN A 383 0.56 -6.52 21.95
CA ASN A 383 0.13 -6.80 20.59
C ASN A 383 -0.18 -8.30 20.48
N PHE A 384 -1.28 -8.63 19.83
CA PHE A 384 -1.69 -10.04 19.65
C PHE A 384 -2.36 -10.27 18.31
N ALA A 385 -2.25 -11.49 17.82
CA ALA A 385 -3.05 -12.00 16.73
C ALA A 385 -3.42 -13.46 16.98
N ASP A 386 -4.55 -13.87 16.47
CA ASP A 386 -4.97 -15.27 16.50
C ASP A 386 -4.22 -16.09 15.45
N THR A 387 -4.39 -17.39 15.46
CA THR A 387 -3.89 -18.29 14.42
C THR A 387 -4.61 -18.01 13.10
N GLN A 388 -3.86 -17.88 12.00
CA GLN A 388 -4.44 -17.91 10.66
C GLN A 388 -4.34 -19.31 10.08
N ASP A 389 -5.46 -19.98 10.04
CA ASP A 389 -5.62 -21.33 9.45
C ASP A 389 -6.33 -21.33 8.09
N ARG A 390 -6.85 -20.15 7.67
CA ARG A 390 -7.46 -19.92 6.36
C ARG A 390 -6.49 -19.13 5.47
N PHE A 391 -5.88 -19.81 4.52
CA PHE A 391 -4.82 -19.24 3.68
C PHE A 391 -4.79 -19.90 2.30
N ASP A 392 -4.25 -19.21 1.29
CA ASP A 392 -3.97 -19.77 -0.03
C ASP A 392 -2.50 -20.20 -0.13
N SER A 393 -2.22 -21.48 0.18
CA SER A 393 -0.87 -22.06 0.10
C SER A 393 -0.31 -22.18 -1.32
N LYS A 394 -1.11 -21.93 -2.34
CA LYS A 394 -0.72 -22.18 -3.74
C LYS A 394 -0.06 -20.99 -4.40
N VAL A 395 -0.33 -19.77 -3.93
CA VAL A 395 0.11 -18.53 -4.57
C VAL A 395 1.02 -17.69 -3.69
N LEU A 396 0.51 -17.08 -2.65
CA LEU A 396 1.24 -16.12 -1.80
C LEU A 396 1.53 -16.69 -0.41
N ASP A 397 0.60 -17.44 0.17
CA ASP A 397 0.78 -18.03 1.50
C ASP A 397 1.47 -19.39 1.45
N VAL A 398 2.50 -19.51 0.60
CA VAL A 398 3.23 -20.77 0.37
C VAL A 398 3.91 -21.32 1.62
N ALA A 399 4.15 -20.51 2.63
CA ALA A 399 4.62 -20.93 3.95
C ALA A 399 3.51 -21.50 4.84
N GLY A 400 2.26 -21.51 4.35
CA GLY A 400 1.10 -22.03 5.09
C GLY A 400 0.50 -21.03 6.06
N GLY A 401 -0.27 -21.56 7.01
CA GLY A 401 -0.88 -20.79 8.10
C GLY A 401 0.15 -20.16 9.03
N THR A 402 -0.33 -19.28 9.90
CA THR A 402 0.53 -18.55 10.85
C THR A 402 0.03 -18.79 12.27
N ALA A 403 0.93 -19.18 13.16
CA ALA A 403 0.60 -19.36 14.56
C ALA A 403 0.24 -18.02 15.23
N GLY A 404 -0.73 -18.03 16.11
CA GLY A 404 -1.09 -16.88 16.92
C GLY A 404 0.05 -16.42 17.83
N TYR A 405 0.07 -15.14 18.14
CA TYR A 405 1.12 -14.57 18.99
C TYR A 405 0.57 -13.54 19.97
N THR A 406 1.32 -13.32 21.03
CA THR A 406 1.20 -12.16 21.94
C THR A 406 2.60 -11.69 22.25
N VAL A 407 2.86 -10.40 22.04
CA VAL A 407 4.14 -9.75 22.33
C VAL A 407 3.91 -8.48 23.14
N TYR A 408 4.91 -8.09 23.91
CA TYR A 408 4.82 -6.99 24.87
C TYR A 408 5.87 -5.94 24.56
N ASP A 409 5.46 -4.67 24.54
CA ASP A 409 6.33 -3.52 24.37
C ASP A 409 6.19 -2.60 25.57
N ILE A 410 7.30 -1.97 25.97
CA ILE A 410 7.31 -0.92 26.98
C ILE A 410 7.91 0.35 26.41
N PHE A 411 7.37 1.48 26.82
CA PHE A 411 7.90 2.77 26.40
C PHE A 411 7.76 3.83 27.50
N ALA A 412 8.59 4.86 27.40
CA ALA A 412 8.51 6.02 28.26
C ALA A 412 8.81 7.30 27.46
N GLY A 413 8.07 8.34 27.74
CA GLY A 413 8.28 9.68 27.21
C GLY A 413 8.63 10.66 28.33
N PHE A 414 9.43 11.67 28.01
CA PHE A 414 9.81 12.75 28.94
C PHE A 414 9.87 14.09 28.21
N GLU A 415 9.15 15.10 28.71
CA GLU A 415 9.07 16.47 28.20
C GLU A 415 9.63 17.45 29.25
N PRO A 416 10.96 17.68 29.29
CA PRO A 416 11.57 18.61 30.23
C PRO A 416 11.10 20.06 30.02
N THR A 417 10.86 20.42 28.76
CA THR A 417 10.30 21.73 28.33
C THR A 417 9.20 21.51 27.31
N PRO A 418 8.29 22.49 27.07
CA PRO A 418 7.24 22.36 26.07
C PRO A 418 7.75 22.09 24.64
N ASN A 419 8.98 22.43 24.36
CA ASN A 419 9.60 22.34 23.04
C ASN A 419 10.50 21.12 22.86
N LEU A 420 10.69 20.29 23.90
CA LEU A 420 11.63 19.15 23.84
C LEU A 420 10.99 17.90 24.40
N ARG A 421 10.89 16.87 23.55
CA ARG A 421 10.36 15.56 23.93
C ARG A 421 11.38 14.46 23.62
N PHE A 422 11.61 13.61 24.59
CA PHE A 422 12.34 12.35 24.44
C PHE A 422 11.36 11.18 24.53
N THR A 423 11.57 10.16 23.69
CA THR A 423 10.86 8.89 23.81
C THR A 423 11.89 7.76 23.74
N VAL A 424 11.78 6.80 24.64
CA VAL A 424 12.58 5.58 24.62
C VAL A 424 11.68 4.37 24.83
N GLY A 425 12.06 3.23 24.27
CA GLY A 425 11.27 2.03 24.45
C GLY A 425 12.00 0.77 24.05
N MET A 426 11.34 -0.35 24.36
CA MET A 426 11.78 -1.69 24.03
C MET A 426 10.58 -2.45 23.47
N SER A 427 10.68 -2.89 22.22
CA SER A 427 9.69 -3.74 21.58
C SER A 427 10.03 -5.21 21.78
N ASN A 428 8.98 -6.06 21.82
CA ASN A 428 9.09 -7.50 22.01
C ASN A 428 10.01 -7.86 23.21
N ILE A 429 9.70 -7.34 24.40
CA ILE A 429 10.54 -7.47 25.60
C ILE A 429 10.85 -8.93 25.98
N THR A 430 9.97 -9.85 25.57
CA THR A 430 10.13 -11.30 25.82
C THR A 430 11.02 -12.00 24.80
N ASP A 431 11.47 -11.29 23.76
CA ASP A 431 12.27 -11.82 22.66
C ASP A 431 11.58 -13.02 21.96
N LYS A 432 10.25 -12.92 21.82
CA LYS A 432 9.44 -13.97 21.19
C LYS A 432 9.71 -14.03 19.69
N ARG A 433 9.98 -15.20 19.16
CA ARG A 433 10.03 -15.45 17.73
C ARG A 433 8.61 -15.59 17.20
N TYR A 434 8.21 -14.74 16.23
CA TYR A 434 6.89 -14.75 15.61
C TYR A 434 6.92 -14.11 14.23
N ALA A 435 5.89 -14.34 13.43
CA ALA A 435 5.66 -13.68 12.16
C ALA A 435 4.19 -13.24 12.08
N THR A 436 3.93 -12.11 11.45
CA THR A 436 2.57 -11.75 11.05
C THR A 436 2.17 -12.52 9.80
N HIS A 437 0.88 -12.68 9.55
CA HIS A 437 0.42 -13.42 8.36
C HIS A 437 0.79 -12.70 7.05
N LEU A 438 0.94 -11.39 7.07
CA LEU A 438 1.33 -10.56 5.91
C LEU A 438 2.83 -10.63 5.59
N ASN A 439 3.67 -11.20 6.46
CA ASN A 439 5.10 -11.28 6.20
C ASN A 439 5.38 -12.18 5.00
N THR A 440 6.32 -11.73 4.16
CA THR A 440 6.72 -12.45 2.95
C THR A 440 7.23 -13.85 3.27
N SER A 441 6.78 -14.82 2.50
CA SER A 441 7.33 -16.17 2.56
C SER A 441 8.73 -16.18 1.96
N ASN A 442 9.72 -16.69 2.71
CA ASN A 442 11.07 -16.93 2.21
C ASN A 442 11.05 -18.13 1.24
N THR A 443 11.20 -17.86 -0.05
CA THR A 443 11.23 -18.87 -1.10
C THR A 443 12.66 -19.29 -1.50
N LEU A 444 13.69 -18.76 -0.84
CA LEU A 444 15.09 -19.10 -1.08
C LEU A 444 15.49 -20.40 -0.39
N ASP A 445 14.85 -20.75 0.73
CA ASP A 445 15.10 -21.97 1.46
C ASP A 445 14.44 -23.20 0.79
N ALA A 446 14.93 -24.39 1.11
CA ALA A 446 14.40 -25.65 0.61
C ALA A 446 12.94 -25.88 1.06
N ALA A 447 12.58 -25.41 2.25
CA ALA A 447 11.21 -25.36 2.75
C ALA A 447 10.80 -23.87 2.84
N ALA A 448 9.63 -23.54 2.26
CA ALA A 448 9.10 -22.19 2.38
C ALA A 448 8.81 -21.90 3.87
N THR A 449 9.43 -20.86 4.39
CA THR A 449 9.20 -20.33 5.73
C THR A 449 8.74 -18.90 5.65
N ARG A 450 7.99 -18.43 6.65
CA ARG A 450 7.61 -17.01 6.72
C ARG A 450 8.75 -16.22 7.37
N THR A 451 9.00 -15.01 6.89
CA THR A 451 9.96 -14.10 7.50
C THR A 451 9.47 -13.71 8.90
N ASP A 452 10.30 -13.90 9.91
CA ASP A 452 9.98 -13.51 11.29
C ASP A 452 10.02 -11.98 11.46
N GLU A 453 9.24 -11.49 12.41
CA GLU A 453 9.34 -10.12 12.93
C GLU A 453 10.66 -9.94 13.71
N PRO A 454 11.13 -8.69 13.87
CA PRO A 454 12.28 -8.41 14.72
C PRO A 454 12.11 -8.99 16.12
N GLY A 455 13.18 -9.56 16.65
CA GLY A 455 13.27 -9.92 18.07
C GLY A 455 13.26 -8.68 18.97
N ARG A 456 13.69 -8.81 20.20
CA ARG A 456 13.79 -7.68 21.12
C ARG A 456 14.60 -6.54 20.52
N SER A 457 14.02 -5.36 20.44
CA SER A 457 14.68 -4.17 19.90
C SER A 457 14.48 -2.96 20.78
N PHE A 458 15.46 -2.05 20.77
CA PHE A 458 15.43 -0.79 21.50
C PHE A 458 15.26 0.36 20.51
N PHE A 459 14.45 1.35 20.87
CA PHE A 459 14.31 2.57 20.10
C PHE A 459 14.40 3.81 20.98
N GLY A 460 14.79 4.92 20.39
CA GLY A 460 14.78 6.22 21.02
C GLY A 460 14.60 7.32 19.99
N SER A 461 13.87 8.37 20.37
CA SER A 461 13.68 9.57 19.56
C SER A 461 13.78 10.84 20.39
N MET A 462 14.16 11.93 19.76
CA MET A 462 14.14 13.28 20.32
C MET A 462 13.46 14.21 19.33
N ASN A 463 12.42 14.90 19.79
CA ASN A 463 11.75 15.95 19.04
C ASN A 463 12.05 17.31 19.71
N TYR A 464 12.43 18.29 18.91
CA TYR A 464 12.60 19.67 19.33
C TYR A 464 11.88 20.63 18.38
N GLU A 465 11.03 21.46 18.95
CA GLU A 465 10.29 22.51 18.23
C GLU A 465 10.96 23.88 18.48
N PHE A 466 11.19 24.63 17.41
CA PHE A 466 11.88 25.94 17.44
C PHE A 466 10.93 27.09 17.69
#